data_344e7af18af87af0894be29976970705
#
_entry.id   344e7af18af87af0894be29976970705
#
_cell.length_a   1.000
_cell.length_b   1.000
_cell.length_c   1.000
_cell.angle_alpha   90.00
_cell.angle_beta   90.00
_cell.angle_gamma   90.00
#
_symmetry.space_group_name_H-M   'P 1'
#
loop_
_entity.id
_entity.type
_entity.pdbx_description
1 polymer ?
#
loop_
_entity_poly.entity_id
_entity_poly.type
_entity_poly.pdbx_seq_one_letter_code
_entity_poly.pdbx_strand_id
1 'polypeptide(L)'
;ALSSAASDVYKRQDEIDILNVSAAVNDTLQYQIDANYLKDGWRSYMAKAFKEKFNKPVITSGNIRNPEVAEKILAEGHADLLAMGRGLIADPEWVNKVRSGREDELRKCISCNIGCAGHRIGINRPVRCTINPEVILGEEAHTSMKVNKPVNVVVIGGGTAGLEAACTAAEVGCTCLLYTSPSPRDISGS
;
A
#
# COMPACT_ATOMS: atom_id res chain seq x y z
N ALA A 1 10.54 10.01 26.01
CA ALA A 1 9.87 9.13 26.98
C ALA A 1 9.45 7.84 26.31
N LEU A 2 10.06 6.75 26.71
CA LEU A 2 9.55 5.42 26.36
C LEU A 2 8.13 5.35 26.96
N SER A 3 7.14 5.02 26.14
CA SER A 3 5.76 4.89 26.60
C SER A 3 5.66 3.85 27.73
N SER A 4 4.56 3.88 28.50
CA SER A 4 4.29 2.87 29.53
C SER A 4 4.39 1.44 29.00
N ALA A 5 4.03 1.22 27.74
CA ALA A 5 4.17 -0.05 27.04
C ALA A 5 5.64 -0.51 26.94
N ALA A 6 6.57 0.40 26.62
CA ALA A 6 8.00 0.04 26.59
C ALA A 6 8.56 -0.30 27.98
N SER A 7 8.03 0.34 29.04
CA SER A 7 8.38 0.00 30.42
C SER A 7 7.85 -1.37 30.82
N ASP A 8 6.65 -1.75 30.34
CA ASP A 8 6.07 -3.07 30.61
C ASP A 8 6.81 -4.18 29.86
N VAL A 9 7.19 -3.94 28.60
CA VAL A 9 8.08 -4.83 27.83
C VAL A 9 9.41 -5.04 28.54
N TYR A 10 9.99 -4.00 29.11
CA TYR A 10 11.24 -4.10 29.86
C TYR A 10 11.12 -5.02 31.07
N LYS A 11 9.97 -4.99 31.76
CA LYS A 11 9.72 -5.83 32.95
C LYS A 11 9.43 -7.29 32.61
N ARG A 12 8.93 -7.57 31.39
CA ARG A 12 8.50 -8.90 30.93
C ARG A 12 9.31 -9.43 29.74
N GLN A 13 10.53 -8.93 29.56
CA GLN A 13 11.35 -9.28 28.39
C GLN A 13 11.61 -10.77 28.22
N ASP A 14 11.58 -11.54 29.30
CA ASP A 14 11.79 -13.01 29.28
C ASP A 14 10.52 -13.76 28.82
N GLU A 15 9.34 -13.11 28.89
CA GLU A 15 8.05 -13.66 28.52
C GLU A 15 7.62 -13.30 27.07
N ILE A 16 8.43 -12.50 26.36
CA ILE A 16 8.10 -11.99 25.03
C ILE A 16 9.06 -12.59 24.01
N ASP A 17 8.52 -13.23 22.98
CA ASP A 17 9.30 -13.85 21.91
C ASP A 17 9.63 -12.85 20.78
N ILE A 18 8.73 -11.91 20.48
CA ILE A 18 8.87 -10.98 19.38
C ILE A 18 8.27 -9.61 19.72
N LEU A 19 8.91 -8.55 19.25
CA LEU A 19 8.49 -7.16 19.48
C LEU A 19 7.91 -6.56 18.21
N ASN A 20 6.67 -6.11 18.26
CA ASN A 20 6.09 -5.30 17.17
C ASN A 20 6.19 -3.81 17.53
N VAL A 21 7.12 -3.12 16.88
CA VAL A 21 7.41 -1.71 17.15
C VAL A 21 6.53 -0.81 16.30
N SER A 22 5.63 -0.10 16.97
CA SER A 22 4.76 0.91 16.39
C SER A 22 5.11 2.30 16.95
N ALA A 23 4.53 3.34 16.37
CA ALA A 23 4.74 4.72 16.79
C ALA A 23 3.41 5.44 16.99
N ALA A 24 3.45 6.50 17.83
CA ALA A 24 2.36 7.43 18.07
C ALA A 24 1.23 6.93 18.98
N VAL A 25 0.41 7.88 19.37
CA VAL A 25 -0.83 7.74 20.14
C VAL A 25 -1.95 8.49 19.42
N ASN A 26 -3.17 8.40 19.92
CA ASN A 26 -4.33 9.05 19.28
C ASN A 26 -4.16 10.55 19.04
N ASP A 27 -3.47 11.25 19.94
CA ASP A 27 -3.19 12.69 19.79
C ASP A 27 -2.18 13.02 18.68
N THR A 28 -1.45 12.01 18.22
CA THR A 28 -0.45 12.15 17.15
C THR A 28 -0.77 11.21 15.98
N LEU A 29 -2.03 11.17 15.59
CA LEU A 29 -2.58 10.24 14.59
C LEU A 29 -1.85 10.30 13.24
N GLN A 30 -1.33 11.47 12.85
CA GLN A 30 -0.52 11.63 11.63
C GLN A 30 0.76 10.79 11.60
N TYR A 31 1.26 10.37 12.76
CA TYR A 31 2.40 9.46 12.89
C TYR A 31 1.98 8.01 13.12
N GLN A 32 0.72 7.77 13.47
CA GLN A 32 0.16 6.42 13.57
C GLN A 32 -0.28 5.92 12.18
N ILE A 33 -0.92 6.81 11.43
CA ILE A 33 -1.40 6.56 10.07
C ILE A 33 -0.60 7.44 9.12
N ASP A 34 0.59 6.97 8.74
CA ASP A 34 1.54 7.76 7.96
C ASP A 34 0.89 8.42 6.73
N ALA A 35 1.07 9.72 6.61
CA ALA A 35 0.71 10.47 5.43
C ALA A 35 1.81 10.38 4.36
N ASN A 36 1.51 10.84 3.15
CA ASN A 36 2.42 10.73 1.99
C ASN A 36 3.72 11.55 2.12
N TYR A 37 3.73 12.60 2.93
CA TYR A 37 4.93 13.43 3.17
C TYR A 37 5.96 12.77 4.08
N LEU A 38 5.58 11.71 4.80
CA LEU A 38 6.53 10.92 5.59
C LEU A 38 7.26 9.94 4.68
N LYS A 39 8.58 9.87 4.85
CA LYS A 39 9.44 8.98 4.05
C LYS A 39 9.05 7.52 4.25
N ASP A 40 9.29 6.72 3.23
CA ASP A 40 9.10 5.28 3.32
C ASP A 40 10.04 4.68 4.37
N GLY A 41 9.48 3.81 5.21
CA GLY A 41 10.24 3.13 6.26
C GLY A 41 10.80 4.03 7.36
N TRP A 42 10.32 5.27 7.51
CA TRP A 42 10.87 6.27 8.43
C TRP A 42 10.98 5.83 9.89
N ARG A 43 10.13 4.89 10.31
CA ARG A 43 10.12 4.35 11.70
C ARG A 43 11.15 3.26 11.95
N SER A 44 11.82 2.75 10.93
CA SER A 44 12.73 1.60 11.07
C SER A 44 13.85 1.82 12.10
N TYR A 45 14.26 3.08 12.32
CA TYR A 45 15.24 3.40 13.35
C TYR A 45 14.77 3.09 14.77
N MET A 46 13.44 3.19 15.04
CA MET A 46 12.87 2.83 16.33
C MET A 46 12.98 1.32 16.55
N ALA A 47 12.63 0.53 15.52
CA ALA A 47 12.76 -0.93 15.56
C ALA A 47 14.19 -1.35 15.81
N LYS A 48 15.16 -0.71 15.13
CA LYS A 48 16.60 -0.94 15.36
C LYS A 48 16.98 -0.71 16.81
N ALA A 49 16.58 0.40 17.40
CA ALA A 49 16.89 0.71 18.80
C ALA A 49 16.31 -0.34 19.78
N PHE A 50 15.11 -0.85 19.51
CA PHE A 50 14.52 -1.94 20.31
C PHE A 50 15.27 -3.26 20.11
N LYS A 51 15.63 -3.59 18.88
CA LYS A 51 16.39 -4.81 18.56
C LYS A 51 17.75 -4.82 19.28
N GLU A 52 18.48 -3.73 19.20
CA GLU A 52 19.78 -3.58 19.88
C GLU A 52 19.66 -3.68 21.39
N LYS A 53 18.57 -3.15 21.97
CA LYS A 53 18.38 -3.14 23.42
C LYS A 53 17.94 -4.47 24.00
N PHE A 54 17.02 -5.17 23.33
CA PHE A 54 16.34 -6.35 23.87
C PHE A 54 16.85 -7.68 23.30
N ASN A 55 17.63 -7.64 22.23
CA ASN A 55 18.12 -8.82 21.51
C ASN A 55 17.02 -9.84 21.20
N LYS A 56 15.86 -9.35 20.80
CA LYS A 56 14.68 -10.13 20.39
C LYS A 56 14.34 -9.83 18.95
N PRO A 57 13.68 -10.74 18.22
CA PRO A 57 13.15 -10.45 16.90
C PRO A 57 12.20 -9.25 16.91
N VAL A 58 12.32 -8.37 15.93
CA VAL A 58 11.56 -7.13 15.86
C VAL A 58 10.81 -7.02 14.55
N ILE A 59 9.53 -6.64 14.64
CA ILE A 59 8.70 -6.25 13.50
C ILE A 59 8.66 -4.73 13.43
N THR A 60 8.83 -4.16 12.24
CA THR A 60 8.60 -2.73 11.97
C THR A 60 7.49 -2.53 10.96
N SER A 61 6.90 -1.35 10.99
CA SER A 61 5.87 -0.92 10.04
C SER A 61 6.08 0.56 9.68
N GLY A 62 5.33 1.08 8.74
CA GLY A 62 5.28 2.50 8.42
C GLY A 62 5.73 2.83 7.01
N ASN A 63 4.76 3.21 6.17
CA ASN A 63 4.96 3.59 4.78
C ASN A 63 5.90 2.68 3.98
N ILE A 64 5.84 1.37 4.19
CA ILE A 64 6.59 0.41 3.38
C ILE A 64 5.80 0.21 2.08
N ARG A 65 6.20 0.94 1.04
CA ARG A 65 5.52 1.00 -0.26
C ARG A 65 6.39 0.49 -1.38
N ASN A 66 7.71 0.68 -1.25
CA ASN A 66 8.69 0.28 -2.24
C ASN A 66 9.47 -0.96 -1.79
N PRO A 67 9.66 -1.96 -2.66
CA PRO A 67 10.45 -3.15 -2.36
C PRO A 67 11.88 -2.83 -1.92
N GLU A 68 12.54 -1.89 -2.59
CA GLU A 68 13.90 -1.45 -2.25
C GLU A 68 14.03 -0.98 -0.80
N VAL A 69 13.01 -0.24 -0.30
CA VAL A 69 12.99 0.23 1.10
C VAL A 69 12.77 -0.94 2.05
N ALA A 70 11.90 -1.88 1.68
CA ALA A 70 11.65 -3.09 2.45
C ALA A 70 12.93 -3.92 2.62
N GLU A 71 13.59 -4.23 1.52
CA GLU A 71 14.85 -4.98 1.49
C GLU A 71 15.96 -4.25 2.26
N LYS A 72 16.08 -2.94 2.09
CA LYS A 72 17.07 -2.14 2.81
C LYS A 72 16.90 -2.22 4.32
N ILE A 73 15.67 -2.12 4.83
CA ILE A 73 15.39 -2.21 6.27
C ILE A 73 15.86 -3.57 6.83
N LEU A 74 15.59 -4.65 6.10
CA LEU A 74 16.00 -6.01 6.51
C LEU A 74 17.52 -6.19 6.39
N ALA A 75 18.12 -5.77 5.28
CA ALA A 75 19.55 -5.91 5.03
C ALA A 75 20.42 -5.10 6.01
N GLU A 76 19.96 -3.90 6.39
CA GLU A 76 20.63 -3.08 7.41
C GLU A 76 20.37 -3.56 8.85
N GLY A 77 19.57 -4.62 9.03
CA GLY A 77 19.27 -5.20 10.33
C GLY A 77 18.43 -4.32 11.23
N HIS A 78 17.67 -3.36 10.67
CA HIS A 78 16.80 -2.50 11.45
C HIS A 78 15.62 -3.27 12.06
N ALA A 79 15.14 -4.29 11.36
CA ALA A 79 14.10 -5.20 11.82
C ALA A 79 14.31 -6.59 11.21
N ASP A 80 13.64 -7.60 11.77
CA ASP A 80 13.67 -8.97 11.26
C ASP A 80 12.45 -9.26 10.37
N LEU A 81 11.36 -8.54 10.60
CA LEU A 81 10.09 -8.69 9.89
C LEU A 81 9.49 -7.32 9.58
N LEU A 82 8.69 -7.27 8.51
CA LEU A 82 7.97 -6.09 8.09
C LEU A 82 6.46 -6.30 8.19
N ALA A 83 5.75 -5.35 8.80
CA ALA A 83 4.30 -5.33 8.82
C ALA A 83 3.76 -4.33 7.80
N MET A 84 2.98 -4.82 6.85
CA MET A 84 2.38 -4.02 5.79
C MET A 84 0.86 -4.07 5.88
N GLY A 85 0.22 -2.92 6.03
CA GLY A 85 -1.25 -2.80 5.99
C GLY A 85 -1.73 -2.21 4.68
N ARG A 86 -1.60 -0.89 4.54
CA ARG A 86 -2.10 -0.15 3.38
C ARG A 86 -1.45 -0.55 2.04
N GLY A 87 -0.19 -1.01 2.08
CA GLY A 87 0.48 -1.58 0.91
C GLY A 87 -0.28 -2.77 0.35
N LEU A 88 -0.70 -3.70 1.23
CA LEU A 88 -1.47 -4.89 0.84
C LEU A 88 -2.94 -4.59 0.52
N ILE A 89 -3.52 -3.51 1.07
CA ILE A 89 -4.83 -3.02 0.63
C ILE A 89 -4.76 -2.48 -0.81
N ALA A 90 -3.66 -1.80 -1.13
CA ALA A 90 -3.43 -1.27 -2.48
C ALA A 90 -3.13 -2.38 -3.49
N ASP A 91 -2.34 -3.37 -3.10
CA ASP A 91 -1.97 -4.52 -3.91
C ASP A 91 -1.86 -5.79 -3.05
N PRO A 92 -2.87 -6.66 -3.02
CA PRO A 92 -2.81 -7.92 -2.27
C PRO A 92 -1.68 -8.84 -2.75
N GLU A 93 -1.30 -8.76 -4.04
CA GLU A 93 -0.26 -9.55 -4.66
C GLU A 93 1.15 -8.94 -4.53
N TRP A 94 1.30 -7.90 -3.73
CA TRP A 94 2.56 -7.15 -3.58
C TRP A 94 3.78 -8.07 -3.39
N VAL A 95 3.70 -8.98 -2.41
CA VAL A 95 4.81 -9.90 -2.11
C VAL A 95 5.07 -10.87 -3.26
N ASN A 96 4.02 -11.41 -3.88
CA ASN A 96 4.13 -12.36 -4.99
C ASN A 96 4.73 -11.69 -6.24
N LYS A 97 4.32 -10.46 -6.52
CA LYS A 97 4.88 -9.65 -7.63
C LYS A 97 6.37 -9.38 -7.43
N VAL A 98 6.75 -8.92 -6.23
CA VAL A 98 8.17 -8.68 -5.90
C VAL A 98 8.99 -9.97 -6.02
N ARG A 99 8.53 -11.08 -5.47
CA ARG A 99 9.22 -12.37 -5.56
C ARG A 99 9.39 -12.89 -6.99
N SER A 100 8.51 -12.52 -7.89
CA SER A 100 8.53 -12.94 -9.30
C SER A 100 9.16 -11.90 -10.24
N GLY A 101 9.73 -10.81 -9.71
CA GLY A 101 10.37 -9.75 -10.51
C GLY A 101 9.38 -8.90 -11.31
N ARG A 102 8.10 -8.83 -10.90
CA ARG A 102 7.04 -8.04 -11.54
C ARG A 102 6.74 -6.76 -10.76
N GLU A 103 7.79 -6.05 -10.35
CA GLU A 103 7.67 -4.84 -9.52
C GLU A 103 7.06 -3.64 -10.28
N ASP A 104 7.15 -3.64 -11.58
CA ASP A 104 6.52 -2.67 -12.48
C ASP A 104 4.98 -2.78 -12.50
N GLU A 105 4.44 -3.96 -12.13
CA GLU A 105 2.99 -4.17 -11.99
C GLU A 105 2.43 -3.77 -10.62
N LEU A 106 3.26 -3.27 -9.69
CA LEU A 106 2.81 -2.95 -8.34
C LEU A 106 1.89 -1.73 -8.29
N ARG A 107 0.71 -1.91 -7.69
CA ARG A 107 -0.17 -0.81 -7.28
C ARG A 107 0.35 -0.22 -5.97
N LYS A 108 1.32 0.69 -6.03
CA LYS A 108 1.95 1.27 -4.83
C LYS A 108 0.98 2.16 -4.07
N CYS A 109 0.83 1.95 -2.76
CA CYS A 109 0.02 2.81 -1.90
C CYS A 109 0.54 4.26 -1.95
N ILE A 110 -0.35 5.21 -2.23
CA ILE A 110 -0.02 6.66 -2.27
C ILE A 110 -0.16 7.36 -0.92
N SER A 111 -0.46 6.63 0.14
CA SER A 111 -0.67 7.13 1.51
C SER A 111 -1.65 8.31 1.61
N CYS A 112 -2.69 8.32 0.78
CA CYS A 112 -3.73 9.35 0.78
C CYS A 112 -4.65 9.27 2.00
N ASN A 113 -4.74 8.12 2.65
CA ASN A 113 -5.57 7.83 3.83
C ASN A 113 -7.09 8.02 3.63
N ILE A 114 -7.57 8.32 2.43
CA ILE A 114 -8.97 8.67 2.16
C ILE A 114 -9.90 7.46 2.31
N GLY A 115 -9.71 6.45 1.48
CA GLY A 115 -10.63 5.29 1.41
C GLY A 115 -10.38 4.23 2.50
N CYS A 116 -9.19 4.16 3.05
CA CYS A 116 -8.84 3.21 4.11
C CYS A 116 -9.06 3.82 5.50
N ALA A 117 -8.11 4.57 6.02
CA ALA A 117 -8.16 5.14 7.36
C ALA A 117 -9.31 6.14 7.51
N GLY A 118 -9.53 7.04 6.55
CA GLY A 118 -10.61 8.02 6.58
C GLY A 118 -11.99 7.37 6.61
N HIS A 119 -12.23 6.34 5.80
CA HIS A 119 -13.49 5.59 5.84
C HIS A 119 -13.66 4.83 7.15
N ARG A 120 -12.64 4.06 7.57
CA ARG A 120 -12.78 3.20 8.74
C ARG A 120 -12.82 3.98 10.05
N ILE A 121 -11.91 4.94 10.23
CA ILE A 121 -11.75 5.69 11.47
C ILE A 121 -12.62 6.97 11.47
N GLY A 122 -12.61 7.72 10.37
CA GLY A 122 -13.28 9.01 10.29
C GLY A 122 -14.80 8.91 10.23
N ILE A 123 -15.35 7.95 9.46
CA ILE A 123 -16.79 7.86 9.20
C ILE A 123 -17.39 6.47 9.44
N ASN A 124 -16.64 5.56 10.03
CA ASN A 124 -17.04 4.17 10.34
C ASN A 124 -17.71 3.42 9.18
N ARG A 125 -17.10 3.50 8.00
CA ARG A 125 -17.53 2.79 6.78
C ARG A 125 -16.53 1.70 6.39
N PRO A 126 -16.92 0.73 5.55
CA PRO A 126 -16.01 -0.27 5.01
C PRO A 126 -14.79 0.36 4.34
N VAL A 127 -13.66 -0.32 4.46
CA VAL A 127 -12.40 0.11 3.83
C VAL A 127 -12.56 0.13 2.31
N ARG A 128 -12.02 1.17 1.69
CA ARG A 128 -11.86 1.31 0.25
C ARG A 128 -10.42 1.74 -0.06
N CYS A 129 -10.03 1.66 -1.31
CA CYS A 129 -8.73 2.18 -1.75
C CYS A 129 -8.91 3.06 -2.98
N THR A 130 -8.17 4.16 -3.04
CA THR A 130 -8.20 5.10 -4.15
C THR A 130 -7.63 4.49 -5.43
N ILE A 131 -6.64 3.59 -5.29
CA ILE A 131 -5.92 2.98 -6.41
C ILE A 131 -6.25 1.49 -6.60
N ASN A 132 -7.03 0.89 -5.72
CA ASN A 132 -7.49 -0.49 -5.86
C ASN A 132 -9.01 -0.56 -5.72
N PRO A 133 -9.75 -0.60 -6.83
CA PRO A 133 -11.21 -0.68 -6.81
C PRO A 133 -11.73 -2.01 -6.27
N GLU A 134 -10.93 -3.08 -6.33
CA GLU A 134 -11.31 -4.45 -5.98
C GLU A 134 -11.51 -4.66 -4.47
N VAL A 135 -10.98 -3.77 -3.63
CA VAL A 135 -11.13 -3.84 -2.15
C VAL A 135 -12.59 -3.94 -1.69
N ILE A 136 -13.54 -3.50 -2.52
CA ILE A 136 -14.97 -3.50 -2.18
C ILE A 136 -15.64 -4.82 -2.55
N LEU A 137 -15.09 -5.54 -3.52
CA LEU A 137 -15.75 -6.65 -4.20
C LEU A 137 -15.51 -8.00 -3.51
N GLY A 138 -14.62 -8.06 -2.51
CA GLY A 138 -14.29 -9.30 -1.81
C GLY A 138 -13.73 -10.39 -2.73
N GLU A 139 -14.06 -11.64 -2.45
CA GLU A 139 -13.57 -12.78 -3.24
C GLU A 139 -14.08 -12.79 -4.69
N GLU A 140 -15.23 -12.17 -4.95
CA GLU A 140 -15.80 -12.06 -6.30
C GLU A 140 -14.94 -11.23 -7.25
N ALA A 141 -14.15 -10.29 -6.73
CA ALA A 141 -13.25 -9.44 -7.50
C ALA A 141 -12.09 -10.20 -8.16
N HIS A 142 -11.71 -11.29 -7.56
CA HIS A 142 -10.57 -12.10 -8.01
C HIS A 142 -10.95 -13.14 -9.08
N THR A 143 -12.24 -13.22 -9.39
CA THR A 143 -12.68 -14.05 -10.50
C THR A 143 -12.38 -13.29 -11.78
N SER A 144 -11.43 -13.79 -12.58
CA SER A 144 -11.12 -13.21 -13.90
C SER A 144 -12.37 -13.32 -14.79
N MET A 145 -13.21 -12.29 -14.77
CA MET A 145 -14.37 -12.20 -15.63
C MET A 145 -13.90 -12.04 -17.08
N LYS A 146 -13.94 -13.13 -17.84
CA LYS A 146 -13.82 -13.03 -19.29
C LYS A 146 -15.20 -12.92 -19.91
N VAL A 147 -15.35 -12.03 -20.86
CA VAL A 147 -16.62 -11.94 -21.60
C VAL A 147 -16.81 -13.18 -22.46
N ASN A 148 -18.01 -13.75 -22.45
CA ASN A 148 -18.33 -14.93 -23.25
C ASN A 148 -18.24 -14.65 -24.77
N LYS A 149 -18.47 -13.40 -25.17
CA LYS A 149 -18.36 -12.96 -26.55
C LYS A 149 -17.60 -11.64 -26.61
N PRO A 150 -16.35 -11.64 -27.11
CA PRO A 150 -15.57 -10.41 -27.31
C PRO A 150 -16.30 -9.43 -28.21
N VAL A 151 -16.25 -8.15 -27.86
CA VAL A 151 -16.82 -7.05 -28.63
C VAL A 151 -15.76 -5.98 -28.84
N ASN A 152 -15.98 -5.11 -29.83
CA ASN A 152 -15.15 -3.94 -30.02
C ASN A 152 -15.64 -2.82 -29.10
N VAL A 153 -14.74 -2.30 -28.26
CA VAL A 153 -15.01 -1.23 -27.30
C VAL A 153 -14.30 0.03 -27.77
N VAL A 154 -15.00 1.13 -27.80
CA VAL A 154 -14.40 2.45 -28.07
C VAL A 154 -14.46 3.27 -26.79
N VAL A 155 -13.31 3.68 -26.30
CA VAL A 155 -13.18 4.55 -25.13
C VAL A 155 -12.82 5.95 -25.61
N ILE A 156 -13.63 6.94 -25.26
CA ILE A 156 -13.40 8.34 -25.62
C ILE A 156 -12.90 9.09 -24.39
N GLY A 157 -11.65 9.53 -24.44
CA GLY A 157 -10.96 10.24 -23.37
C GLY A 157 -9.85 9.44 -22.70
N GLY A 158 -8.63 9.96 -22.72
CA GLY A 158 -7.40 9.34 -22.16
C GLY A 158 -7.09 9.77 -20.72
N GLY A 159 -8.08 10.19 -19.92
CA GLY A 159 -7.90 10.41 -18.50
C GLY A 159 -7.83 9.10 -17.72
N THR A 160 -7.65 9.18 -16.39
CA THR A 160 -7.52 8.01 -15.51
C THR A 160 -8.68 7.01 -15.68
N ALA A 161 -9.92 7.49 -15.75
CA ALA A 161 -11.09 6.65 -15.95
C ALA A 161 -11.10 5.97 -17.32
N GLY A 162 -10.71 6.69 -18.39
CA GLY A 162 -10.66 6.13 -19.74
C GLY A 162 -9.55 5.10 -19.90
N LEU A 163 -8.38 5.37 -19.34
CA LEU A 163 -7.27 4.40 -19.33
C LEU A 163 -7.67 3.12 -18.59
N GLU A 164 -8.25 3.23 -17.40
CA GLU A 164 -8.72 2.08 -16.63
C GLU A 164 -9.80 1.30 -17.39
N ALA A 165 -10.76 1.98 -18.03
CA ALA A 165 -11.78 1.33 -18.84
C ALA A 165 -11.18 0.58 -20.03
N ALA A 166 -10.16 1.15 -20.68
CA ALA A 166 -9.48 0.52 -21.80
C ALA A 166 -8.69 -0.72 -21.37
N CYS A 167 -7.96 -0.62 -20.25
CA CYS A 167 -7.23 -1.75 -19.64
C CYS A 167 -8.21 -2.88 -19.28
N THR A 168 -9.28 -2.56 -18.55
CA THR A 168 -10.30 -3.54 -18.16
C THR A 168 -10.93 -4.22 -19.37
N ALA A 169 -11.27 -3.46 -20.42
CA ALA A 169 -11.82 -4.03 -21.64
C ALA A 169 -10.86 -5.04 -22.30
N ALA A 170 -9.55 -4.72 -22.32
CA ALA A 170 -8.55 -5.62 -22.87
C ALA A 170 -8.36 -6.88 -21.98
N GLU A 171 -8.30 -6.72 -20.67
CA GLU A 171 -8.16 -7.81 -19.69
C GLU A 171 -9.30 -8.83 -19.77
N VAL A 172 -10.54 -8.37 -20.00
CA VAL A 172 -11.69 -9.26 -20.17
C VAL A 172 -11.80 -9.89 -21.56
N GLY A 173 -10.87 -9.56 -22.46
CA GLY A 173 -10.75 -10.16 -23.81
C GLY A 173 -11.43 -9.40 -24.93
N CYS A 174 -11.81 -8.15 -24.72
CA CYS A 174 -12.35 -7.28 -25.79
C CYS A 174 -11.23 -6.60 -26.58
N THR A 175 -11.53 -6.22 -27.84
CA THR A 175 -10.67 -5.30 -28.60
C THR A 175 -11.03 -3.88 -28.21
N CYS A 176 -10.05 -3.08 -27.78
CA CYS A 176 -10.30 -1.72 -27.31
C CYS A 176 -9.59 -0.69 -28.20
N LEU A 177 -10.31 0.33 -28.63
CA LEU A 177 -9.80 1.54 -29.25
C LEU A 177 -9.94 2.70 -28.26
N LEU A 178 -8.80 3.24 -27.82
CA LEU A 178 -8.76 4.43 -26.98
C LEU A 178 -8.57 5.67 -27.88
N TYR A 179 -9.59 6.53 -27.92
CA TYR A 179 -9.53 7.81 -28.60
C TYR A 179 -9.21 8.93 -27.60
N THR A 180 -8.09 9.61 -27.80
CA THR A 180 -7.70 10.77 -27.00
C THR A 180 -7.82 12.02 -27.83
N SER A 181 -8.53 13.02 -27.32
CA SER A 181 -8.52 14.36 -27.91
C SER A 181 -7.13 14.98 -27.72
N PRO A 182 -6.58 15.71 -28.68
CA PRO A 182 -5.33 16.44 -28.44
C PRO A 182 -5.51 17.39 -27.27
N SER A 183 -4.49 17.44 -26.39
CA SER A 183 -4.50 18.34 -25.24
C SER A 183 -4.59 19.80 -25.72
N PRO A 184 -5.26 20.70 -24.99
CA PRO A 184 -5.18 22.14 -25.28
C PRO A 184 -3.76 22.69 -25.39
N ARG A 185 -2.78 22.02 -24.79
CA ARG A 185 -1.35 22.35 -24.91
C ARG A 185 -0.77 21.96 -26.28
N ASP A 186 -1.33 20.94 -26.92
CA ASP A 186 -0.90 20.49 -28.24
C ASP A 186 -1.49 21.35 -29.38
N ILE A 187 -2.53 22.13 -29.09
CA ILE A 187 -3.21 23.02 -30.03
C ILE A 187 -2.54 24.42 -30.03
N SER A 188 -1.77 24.76 -29.02
CA SER A 188 -1.12 26.08 -28.88
C SER A 188 0.20 26.24 -29.65
N GLY A 189 0.58 25.25 -30.48
CA GLY A 189 1.84 25.18 -31.22
C GLY A 189 1.73 25.51 -32.70
N SER A 190 0.75 26.33 -33.12
CA SER A 190 0.66 26.86 -34.50
C SER A 190 0.60 28.38 -34.53
#